data_ef62c4f472fc6dd309350cae7d5a3d37
#
_entry.id   ef62c4f472fc6dd309350cae7d5a3d37
#
_cell.length_a   1.000
_cell.length_b   1.000
_cell.length_c   1.000
_cell.angle_alpha   90.00
_cell.angle_beta   90.00
_cell.angle_gamma   90.00
#
_symmetry.space_group_name_H-M   'P 1'
#
loop_
_entity.id
_entity.type
_entity.pdbx_description
1 polymer ?
#
loop_
_entity_poly.entity_id
_entity_poly.type
_entity_poly.pdbx_seq_one_letter_code
_entity_poly.pdbx_strand_id
1 'polypeptide(L)'
;MGVENDGEPPFSQHAQLKKATEGTESLYTILMSHNPTHWRREVLPKTDIDLMLAGHTHAMQVTLFGRSLSEFLYPEWKGLYTEGTQVLYVNIGIGYVGMPFRFGAWPEITVLTLKNSVQ
;
A
#
# COMPACT_ATOMS: atom_id res chain seq x y z
N MET A 1 1.73 8.11 10.37
CA MET A 1 0.54 8.87 9.93
C MET A 1 -0.45 7.98 9.20
N GLY A 2 -1.72 8.40 9.06
CA GLY A 2 -2.73 7.67 8.31
C GLY A 2 -3.63 8.64 7.57
N VAL A 3 -4.19 8.20 6.44
CA VAL A 3 -5.18 8.93 5.67
C VAL A 3 -6.42 8.08 5.46
N GLU A 4 -7.55 8.73 5.21
CA GLU A 4 -8.75 8.05 4.79
C GLU A 4 -8.60 7.44 3.39
N ASN A 5 -9.57 6.62 2.98
CA ASN A 5 -9.53 5.95 1.69
C ASN A 5 -9.40 6.94 0.53
N ASP A 6 -8.48 6.65 -0.37
CA ASP A 6 -8.23 7.42 -1.58
C ASP A 6 -8.39 6.49 -2.80
N GLY A 7 -9.64 6.28 -3.17
CA GLY A 7 -10.00 5.46 -4.33
C GLY A 7 -9.72 6.15 -5.66
N GLU A 8 -9.69 5.39 -6.73
CA GLU A 8 -9.71 5.95 -8.09
C GLU A 8 -11.14 6.32 -8.51
N PRO A 9 -11.34 7.34 -9.33
CA PRO A 9 -12.66 7.67 -9.86
C PRO A 9 -13.32 6.43 -10.49
N PRO A 10 -14.61 6.18 -10.27
CA PRO A 10 -15.61 7.05 -9.60
C PRO A 10 -15.69 6.93 -8.06
N PHE A 11 -14.75 6.24 -7.42
CA PHE A 11 -14.74 6.07 -5.97
C PHE A 11 -14.29 7.33 -5.23
N SER A 12 -14.74 7.45 -4.00
CA SER A 12 -14.47 8.62 -3.15
C SER A 12 -12.97 8.79 -2.87
N GLN A 13 -12.51 10.03 -2.93
CA GLN A 13 -11.15 10.45 -2.62
C GLN A 13 -11.20 11.37 -1.40
N HIS A 14 -10.85 10.82 -0.24
CA HIS A 14 -10.94 11.54 1.04
C HIS A 14 -9.58 11.72 1.73
N ALA A 15 -8.50 11.23 1.13
CA ALA A 15 -7.18 11.39 1.71
C ALA A 15 -6.77 12.87 1.75
N GLN A 16 -6.40 13.32 2.94
CA GLN A 16 -5.85 14.65 3.18
C GLN A 16 -4.33 14.56 3.37
N LEU A 17 -3.62 14.16 2.33
CA LEU A 17 -2.19 13.85 2.38
C LEU A 17 -1.37 15.03 2.90
N LYS A 18 -1.61 16.25 2.40
CA LYS A 18 -0.94 17.45 2.85
C LYS A 18 -1.08 17.68 4.36
N LYS A 19 -2.28 17.51 4.89
CA LYS A 19 -2.54 17.65 6.33
C LYS A 19 -1.84 16.55 7.14
N ALA A 20 -1.77 15.34 6.61
CA ALA A 20 -1.11 14.22 7.27
C ALA A 20 0.42 14.39 7.36
N THR A 21 1.04 15.12 6.43
CA THR A 21 2.48 15.36 6.38
C THR A 21 2.94 16.63 7.10
N GLU A 22 2.04 17.48 7.56
CA GLU A 22 2.40 18.70 8.29
C GLU A 22 3.22 18.39 9.54
N GLY A 23 4.40 19.02 9.67
CA GLY A 23 5.29 18.89 10.82
C GLY A 23 6.11 17.59 10.88
N THR A 24 6.21 16.86 9.77
CA THR A 24 6.99 15.61 9.72
C THR A 24 8.28 15.67 8.92
N GLU A 25 8.70 16.84 8.46
CA GLU A 25 9.76 17.09 7.47
C GLU A 25 11.14 16.56 7.85
N SER A 26 11.40 16.36 9.14
CA SER A 26 12.69 15.84 9.64
C SER A 26 12.60 14.43 10.23
N LEU A 27 11.46 13.76 10.07
CA LEU A 27 11.20 12.45 10.66
C LEU A 27 11.20 11.36 9.59
N TYR A 28 11.61 10.14 9.97
CA TYR A 28 11.28 8.96 9.17
C TYR A 28 9.77 8.75 9.21
N THR A 29 9.14 8.74 8.04
CA THR A 29 7.69 8.81 7.93
C THR A 29 7.09 7.52 7.41
N ILE A 30 6.09 7.02 8.12
CA ILE A 30 5.31 5.85 7.71
C ILE A 30 3.87 6.29 7.47
N LEU A 31 3.37 6.10 6.24
CA LEU A 31 1.99 6.37 5.85
C LEU A 31 1.19 5.07 5.79
N MET A 32 0.05 5.03 6.45
CA MET A 32 -0.98 4.01 6.24
C MET A 32 -2.05 4.57 5.30
N SER A 33 -2.20 3.96 4.14
CA SER A 33 -3.23 4.30 3.15
C SER A 33 -3.80 3.01 2.55
N HIS A 34 -5.12 2.91 2.46
CA HIS A 34 -5.78 1.65 2.12
C HIS A 34 -5.47 1.20 0.69
N ASN A 35 -5.60 2.10 -0.30
CA ASN A 35 -5.45 1.75 -1.72
C ASN A 35 -4.00 1.99 -2.20
N PRO A 36 -3.31 1.00 -2.79
CA PRO A 36 -1.94 1.16 -3.26
C PRO A 36 -1.80 2.15 -4.42
N THR A 37 -2.86 2.41 -5.22
CA THR A 37 -2.81 3.39 -6.31
C THR A 37 -2.53 4.81 -5.83
N HIS A 38 -2.83 5.10 -4.55
CA HIS A 38 -2.51 6.36 -3.90
C HIS A 38 -1.00 6.66 -3.95
N TRP A 39 -0.15 5.64 -3.90
CA TRP A 39 1.30 5.79 -3.92
C TRP A 39 1.79 6.49 -5.19
N ARG A 40 1.50 5.95 -6.37
CA ARG A 40 1.95 6.56 -7.64
C ARG A 40 1.24 7.87 -7.97
N ARG A 41 -0.03 7.97 -7.57
CA ARG A 41 -0.85 9.12 -7.92
C ARG A 41 -0.54 10.37 -7.09
N GLU A 42 -0.29 10.20 -5.82
CA GLU A 42 -0.17 11.30 -4.86
C GLU A 42 1.12 11.27 -4.03
N VAL A 43 1.48 10.11 -3.49
CA VAL A 43 2.58 10.01 -2.50
C VAL A 43 3.93 10.25 -3.16
N LEU A 44 4.27 9.49 -4.20
CA LEU A 44 5.55 9.62 -4.92
C LEU A 44 5.79 11.04 -5.48
N PRO A 45 4.85 11.65 -6.20
CA PRO A 45 5.11 12.94 -6.84
C PRO A 45 5.02 14.16 -5.91
N LYS A 46 4.43 14.00 -4.71
CA LYS A 46 4.07 15.15 -3.86
C LYS A 46 4.66 15.12 -2.46
N THR A 47 5.33 14.04 -2.07
CA THR A 47 5.86 13.88 -0.71
C THR A 47 7.20 13.15 -0.70
N ASP A 48 7.91 13.24 0.44
CA ASP A 48 9.13 12.49 0.74
C ASP A 48 8.86 11.37 1.77
N ILE A 49 7.65 10.80 1.78
CA ILE A 49 7.27 9.72 2.70
C ILE A 49 8.16 8.50 2.45
N ASP A 50 8.84 8.02 3.50
CA ASP A 50 9.81 6.94 3.39
C ASP A 50 9.17 5.58 3.16
N LEU A 51 8.05 5.28 3.86
CA LEU A 51 7.36 4.00 3.76
C LEU A 51 5.84 4.20 3.71
N MET A 52 5.20 3.67 2.69
CA MET A 52 3.75 3.53 2.64
C MET A 52 3.35 2.08 2.86
N LEU A 53 2.35 1.86 3.70
CA LEU A 53 1.70 0.56 3.92
C LEU A 53 0.31 0.60 3.32
N ALA A 54 0.02 -0.36 2.46
CA ALA A 54 -1.29 -0.47 1.80
C ALA A 54 -1.84 -1.90 1.83
N GLY A 55 -3.11 -2.04 1.50
CA GLY A 55 -3.81 -3.31 1.40
C GLY A 55 -4.69 -3.36 0.16
N HIS A 56 -6.00 -3.49 0.35
CA HIS A 56 -7.06 -3.36 -0.66
C HIS A 56 -7.15 -4.49 -1.69
N THR A 57 -6.07 -4.87 -2.34
CA THR A 57 -6.09 -5.72 -3.54
C THR A 57 -6.56 -7.14 -3.27
N HIS A 58 -6.33 -7.66 -2.07
CA HIS A 58 -6.54 -9.06 -1.70
C HIS A 58 -5.92 -10.07 -2.69
N ALA A 59 -5.08 -9.62 -3.63
CA ALA A 59 -4.64 -10.36 -4.82
C ALA A 59 -5.83 -10.94 -5.60
N MET A 60 -6.99 -10.24 -5.60
CA MET A 60 -8.28 -10.76 -6.09
C MET A 60 -8.60 -12.19 -5.58
N GLN A 61 -8.05 -12.55 -4.43
CA GLN A 61 -8.21 -13.84 -3.75
C GLN A 61 -7.68 -15.07 -4.53
N VAL A 62 -7.16 -14.87 -5.74
CA VAL A 62 -6.65 -15.95 -6.61
C VAL A 62 -5.28 -15.58 -7.18
N THR A 63 -4.33 -16.50 -6.98
CA THR A 63 -3.04 -16.45 -7.67
C THR A 63 -2.72 -17.81 -8.29
N LEU A 64 -2.20 -17.80 -9.51
CA LEU A 64 -1.68 -18.97 -10.22
C LEU A 64 -0.22 -18.70 -10.63
N PHE A 65 0.66 -19.61 -10.27
CA PHE A 65 2.11 -19.48 -10.56
C PHE A 65 2.70 -18.14 -10.09
N GLY A 66 2.23 -17.62 -8.94
CA GLY A 66 2.69 -16.35 -8.37
C GLY A 66 2.12 -15.08 -9.00
N ARG A 67 1.19 -15.20 -9.96
CA ARG A 67 0.53 -14.08 -10.64
C ARG A 67 -0.95 -14.00 -10.29
N SER A 68 -1.50 -12.81 -10.31
CA SER A 68 -2.92 -12.53 -10.05
C SER A 68 -3.52 -11.64 -11.15
N LEU A 69 -4.82 -11.74 -11.35
CA LEU A 69 -5.55 -10.79 -12.20
C LEU A 69 -5.50 -9.36 -11.66
N SER A 70 -5.22 -9.19 -10.36
CA SER A 70 -5.03 -7.86 -9.77
C SER A 70 -3.87 -7.08 -10.41
N GLU A 71 -2.88 -7.73 -11.03
CA GLU A 71 -1.78 -7.09 -11.75
C GLU A 71 -2.26 -6.16 -12.89
N PHE A 72 -3.40 -6.47 -13.48
CA PHE A 72 -3.97 -5.66 -14.58
C PHE A 72 -4.67 -4.39 -14.05
N LEU A 73 -5.09 -4.38 -12.78
CA LEU A 73 -5.79 -3.26 -12.16
C LEU A 73 -4.86 -2.46 -11.24
N TYR A 74 -3.93 -3.15 -10.61
CA TYR A 74 -3.01 -2.58 -9.63
C TYR A 74 -1.59 -2.96 -9.99
N PRO A 75 -0.78 -2.06 -10.54
CA PRO A 75 0.65 -2.33 -10.80
C PRO A 75 1.38 -2.78 -9.53
N GLU A 76 1.03 -2.16 -8.41
CA GLU A 76 1.49 -2.54 -7.07
C GLU A 76 0.39 -3.36 -6.35
N TRP A 77 0.31 -4.64 -6.62
CA TRP A 77 -0.77 -5.48 -6.09
C TRP A 77 -0.39 -6.33 -4.87
N LYS A 78 0.89 -6.62 -4.64
CA LYS A 78 1.38 -7.42 -3.51
C LYS A 78 2.88 -7.22 -3.29
N GLY A 79 3.29 -7.15 -2.00
CA GLY A 79 4.69 -7.17 -1.58
C GLY A 79 5.36 -5.81 -1.61
N LEU A 80 6.67 -5.79 -1.76
CA LEU A 80 7.52 -4.62 -1.63
C LEU A 80 7.84 -3.99 -2.98
N TYR A 81 7.70 -2.69 -3.05
CA TYR A 81 8.06 -1.83 -4.19
C TYR A 81 8.93 -0.69 -3.72
N THR A 82 9.91 -0.29 -4.53
CA THR A 82 10.85 0.80 -4.19
C THR A 82 11.01 1.71 -5.40
N GLU A 83 10.90 3.02 -5.16
CA GLU A 83 11.18 4.08 -6.14
C GLU A 83 12.05 5.14 -5.46
N GLY A 84 13.31 5.27 -5.89
CA GLY A 84 14.28 6.13 -5.23
C GLY A 84 14.49 5.72 -3.77
N THR A 85 14.16 6.60 -2.85
CA THR A 85 14.23 6.37 -1.40
C THR A 85 12.90 5.97 -0.78
N GLN A 86 11.82 6.03 -1.55
CA GLN A 86 10.47 5.75 -1.07
C GLN A 86 10.11 4.27 -1.26
N VAL A 87 9.42 3.70 -0.30
CA VAL A 87 9.05 2.29 -0.28
C VAL A 87 7.54 2.15 -0.10
N LEU A 88 6.93 1.24 -0.86
CA LEU A 88 5.57 0.79 -0.65
C LEU A 88 5.57 -0.70 -0.28
N TYR A 89 4.81 -1.07 0.73
CA TYR A 89 4.46 -2.45 0.98
C TYR A 89 2.95 -2.67 0.86
N VAL A 90 2.55 -3.61 0.01
CA VAL A 90 1.15 -4.00 -0.19
C VAL A 90 0.89 -5.37 0.43
N ASN A 91 0.08 -5.41 1.49
CA ASN A 91 -0.35 -6.63 2.15
C ASN A 91 -1.69 -7.11 1.59
N ILE A 92 -1.78 -8.37 1.20
CA ILE A 92 -3.02 -8.95 0.63
C ILE A 92 -4.04 -9.37 1.69
N GLY A 93 -3.72 -9.16 2.96
CA GLY A 93 -4.65 -9.33 4.08
C GLY A 93 -4.97 -10.77 4.44
N ILE A 94 -5.72 -10.91 5.52
CA ILE A 94 -6.18 -12.19 6.08
C ILE A 94 -7.65 -12.50 5.74
N GLY A 95 -8.41 -11.48 5.35
CA GLY A 95 -9.84 -11.57 5.07
C GLY A 95 -10.17 -11.98 3.63
N TYR A 96 -11.44 -11.78 3.26
CA TYR A 96 -11.95 -12.00 1.90
C TYR A 96 -12.91 -10.87 1.51
N VAL A 97 -13.17 -10.78 0.21
CA VAL A 97 -14.17 -9.85 -0.37
C VAL A 97 -15.19 -10.68 -1.17
N GLY A 98 -16.45 -10.52 -0.82
CA GLY A 98 -17.55 -11.24 -1.47
C GLY A 98 -17.63 -12.72 -1.07
N MET A 99 -16.84 -13.57 -1.69
CA MET A 99 -16.83 -15.01 -1.39
C MET A 99 -15.74 -15.38 -0.39
N PRO A 100 -16.02 -16.24 0.62
CA PRO A 100 -15.05 -16.69 1.61
C PRO A 100 -14.11 -17.76 1.02
N PHE A 101 -13.35 -17.39 0.00
CA PHE A 101 -12.50 -18.29 -0.76
C PHE A 101 -11.19 -17.60 -1.14
N ARG A 102 -10.07 -18.31 -0.99
CA ARG A 102 -8.76 -17.91 -1.51
C ARG A 102 -8.08 -19.11 -2.16
N PHE A 103 -7.42 -18.90 -3.29
CA PHE A 103 -6.63 -19.93 -3.96
C PHE A 103 -5.26 -19.36 -4.35
N GLY A 104 -4.20 -19.91 -3.81
CA GLY A 104 -2.83 -19.41 -4.03
C GLY A 104 -2.53 -18.08 -3.33
N ALA A 105 -3.50 -17.19 -3.22
CA ALA A 105 -3.41 -15.93 -2.47
C ALA A 105 -3.71 -16.16 -0.98
N TRP A 106 -2.82 -16.90 -0.31
CA TRP A 106 -3.01 -17.27 1.11
C TRP A 106 -3.07 -16.04 2.02
N PRO A 107 -3.79 -16.15 3.16
CA PRO A 107 -3.80 -15.08 4.17
C PRO A 107 -2.39 -14.68 4.57
N GLU A 108 -2.15 -13.36 4.68
CA GLU A 108 -0.84 -12.80 4.95
C GLU A 108 -0.83 -11.94 6.22
N ILE A 109 0.12 -12.22 7.10
CA ILE A 109 0.52 -11.34 8.21
C ILE A 109 1.99 -11.03 7.99
N THR A 110 2.31 -9.74 7.86
CA THR A 110 3.68 -9.28 7.58
C THR A 110 4.28 -8.62 8.81
N VAL A 111 5.51 -9.01 9.14
CA VAL A 111 6.32 -8.36 10.15
C VAL A 111 7.39 -7.53 9.45
N LEU A 112 7.36 -6.22 9.65
CA LEU A 112 8.36 -5.29 9.17
C LEU A 112 9.28 -4.88 10.31
N THR A 113 10.57 -5.08 10.14
CA THR A 113 11.58 -4.64 11.10
C THR A 113 12.30 -3.41 10.57
N LEU A 114 12.09 -2.27 11.23
CA LEU A 114 12.84 -1.06 10.96
C LEU A 114 14.16 -1.10 11.71
N LYS A 115 15.26 -0.82 11.03
CA LYS A 115 16.59 -0.74 11.64
C LYS A 115 17.15 0.65 11.42
N ASN A 116 17.66 1.25 12.49
CA ASN A 116 18.47 2.44 12.36
C ASN A 116 19.88 2.01 11.95
N SER A 117 20.33 2.40 10.76
CA SER A 117 21.73 2.24 10.38
C SER A 117 22.52 3.36 11.05
N VAL A 118 23.01 3.11 12.26
CA VAL A 118 24.07 3.94 12.81
C VAL A 118 25.31 3.68 11.95
N GLN A 119 25.74 4.67 11.21
CA GLN A 119 27.05 4.68 10.58
C GLN A 119 28.15 4.85 11.61
#